data_3a5d4eb2ff16230a97e26c7541be2e45
#
_entry.id   3a5d4eb2ff16230a97e26c7541be2e45
#
_cell.length_a   1.000
_cell.length_b   1.000
_cell.length_c   1.000
_cell.angle_alpha   90.00
_cell.angle_beta   90.00
_cell.angle_gamma   90.00
#
_symmetry.space_group_name_H-M   'P 1'
#
loop_
_entity.id
_entity.type
_entity.pdbx_description
1 polymer ?
#
loop_
_entity_poly.entity_id
_entity_poly.type
_entity_poly.pdbx_seq_one_letter_code
_entity_poly.pdbx_strand_id
1 'polypeptide(L)'
;MCSSDLKQSCRLKACIFALCIEGSITVSINLMDTEIKQGDFITLLPGTIIQFYEQKEKVCLGFVGFSSHCLNGVNLIQSTLSSFSNILEYPVLAVNPTVASYFKDYFALWARITTGPYPPDTKMAQSTLNMLLSGIDRMYCHRPQMQKGNKSRKEEICCELVQLVIENYTRERRAQFYADKLGISLQHLSTTVRQVTGRNVLDIIAHVVIVDVKAKLKSTNMTIQEIAYSLNFPSASFFGKYFKRHMGMSPLEYRNS
;
A
#
# COMPACT_ATOMS: atom_id res chain seq x y z
N MET A 1 8.77 -22.48 -1.73
CA MET A 1 9.55 -21.54 -2.57
C MET A 1 11.01 -21.93 -2.48
N CYS A 2 11.66 -22.23 -3.61
CA CYS A 2 13.07 -22.65 -3.63
C CYS A 2 14.00 -21.50 -3.27
N SER A 3 15.08 -21.83 -2.57
CA SER A 3 16.06 -20.85 -2.03
C SER A 3 16.82 -20.03 -3.09
N SER A 4 16.68 -20.36 -4.37
CA SER A 4 17.28 -19.63 -5.51
C SER A 4 16.54 -18.35 -5.90
N ASP A 5 15.25 -18.21 -5.52
CA ASP A 5 14.41 -17.08 -5.92
C ASP A 5 14.54 -15.86 -4.98
N LEU A 6 15.23 -16.02 -3.86
CA LEU A 6 15.36 -15.01 -2.80
C LEU A 6 16.34 -13.86 -3.14
N LYS A 7 17.10 -13.95 -4.24
CA LYS A 7 18.06 -12.89 -4.66
C LYS A 7 17.46 -11.85 -5.61
N GLN A 8 16.24 -12.06 -6.09
CA GLN A 8 15.60 -11.12 -7.02
C GLN A 8 14.61 -10.22 -6.29
N SER A 9 14.67 -8.93 -6.58
CA SER A 9 13.65 -8.00 -6.14
C SER A 9 12.32 -8.36 -6.82
N CYS A 10 11.24 -8.45 -6.04
CA CYS A 10 9.91 -8.69 -6.57
C CYS A 10 8.96 -7.54 -6.26
N ARG A 11 8.03 -7.28 -7.18
CA ARG A 11 6.97 -6.30 -6.99
C ARG A 11 5.71 -7.01 -6.55
N LEU A 12 5.23 -6.66 -5.36
CA LEU A 12 4.05 -7.28 -4.78
C LEU A 12 2.77 -6.90 -5.53
N LYS A 13 1.92 -7.89 -5.80
CA LYS A 13 0.57 -7.70 -6.36
C LYS A 13 -0.53 -7.80 -5.29
N ALA A 14 -0.15 -8.12 -4.07
CA ALA A 14 -1.04 -8.34 -2.93
C ALA A 14 -0.70 -7.35 -1.81
N CYS A 15 -1.66 -7.11 -0.91
CA CYS A 15 -1.39 -6.51 0.39
C CYS A 15 -0.94 -7.64 1.33
N ILE A 16 0.20 -7.47 2.00
CA ILE A 16 0.75 -8.45 2.94
C ILE A 16 0.86 -7.81 4.32
N PHE A 17 0.32 -8.50 5.31
CA PHE A 17 0.51 -8.22 6.72
C PHE A 17 1.32 -9.34 7.32
N ALA A 18 2.41 -9.02 7.98
CA ALA A 18 3.27 -10.02 8.58
C ALA A 18 3.70 -9.62 9.99
N LEU A 19 4.05 -10.61 10.80
CA LEU A 19 4.63 -10.46 12.12
C LEU A 19 5.92 -11.26 12.18
N CYS A 20 7.00 -10.67 12.64
CA CYS A 20 8.21 -11.41 12.96
C CYS A 20 8.03 -12.12 14.30
N ILE A 21 7.91 -13.44 14.25
CA ILE A 21 7.65 -14.29 15.43
C ILE A 21 8.95 -14.61 16.14
N GLU A 22 10.03 -14.84 15.39
CA GLU A 22 11.33 -15.23 15.92
C GLU A 22 12.46 -14.78 14.99
N GLY A 23 13.58 -14.38 15.58
CA GLY A 23 14.78 -13.98 14.85
C GLY A 23 14.77 -12.55 14.34
N SER A 24 15.68 -12.24 13.44
CA SER A 24 15.77 -10.96 12.73
C SER A 24 16.16 -11.16 11.29
N ILE A 25 15.75 -10.22 10.43
CA ILE A 25 16.03 -10.26 8.99
C ILE A 25 16.21 -8.84 8.45
N THR A 26 17.20 -8.64 7.60
CA THR A 26 17.33 -7.42 6.81
C THR A 26 16.72 -7.65 5.44
N VAL A 27 15.82 -6.75 5.05
CA VAL A 27 15.16 -6.76 3.74
C VAL A 27 15.25 -5.37 3.13
N SER A 28 15.25 -5.28 1.81
CA SER A 28 15.03 -4.01 1.14
C SER A 28 13.55 -3.85 0.83
N ILE A 29 12.92 -2.78 1.33
CA ILE A 29 11.54 -2.40 1.07
C ILE A 29 11.55 -1.07 0.33
N ASN A 30 11.05 -1.05 -0.91
CA ASN A 30 11.07 0.13 -1.78
C ASN A 30 12.48 0.74 -1.92
N LEU A 31 13.48 -0.13 -2.05
CA LEU A 31 14.91 0.21 -2.18
C LEU A 31 15.55 0.81 -0.91
N MET A 32 14.89 0.72 0.24
CA MET A 32 15.45 1.08 1.54
C MET A 32 15.67 -0.16 2.38
N ASP A 33 16.89 -0.34 2.87
CA ASP A 33 17.23 -1.45 3.73
C ASP A 33 16.59 -1.27 5.11
N THR A 34 15.86 -2.28 5.54
CA THR A 34 15.10 -2.26 6.77
C THR A 34 15.40 -3.53 7.57
N GLU A 35 15.81 -3.37 8.81
CA GLU A 35 15.96 -4.48 9.75
C GLU A 35 14.61 -4.76 10.39
N ILE A 36 14.16 -6.02 10.29
CA ILE A 36 12.95 -6.54 10.92
C ILE A 36 13.37 -7.44 12.07
N LYS A 37 12.85 -7.18 13.27
CA LYS A 37 13.15 -7.90 14.51
C LYS A 37 11.94 -8.64 15.03
N GLN A 38 12.19 -9.57 15.94
CA GLN A 38 11.11 -10.24 16.67
C GLN A 38 10.15 -9.22 17.31
N GLY A 39 8.86 -9.39 17.08
CA GLY A 39 7.80 -8.50 17.54
C GLY A 39 7.48 -7.37 16.58
N ASP A 40 8.19 -7.24 15.45
CA ASP A 40 7.86 -6.25 14.45
C ASP A 40 6.68 -6.70 13.57
N PHE A 41 5.76 -5.78 13.36
CA PHE A 41 4.64 -5.93 12.43
C PHE A 41 4.93 -5.24 11.11
N ILE A 42 4.72 -5.93 10.02
CA ILE A 42 5.05 -5.49 8.67
C ILE A 42 3.79 -5.32 7.85
N THR A 43 3.65 -4.16 7.20
CA THR A 43 2.56 -3.87 6.26
C THR A 43 3.14 -3.56 4.88
N LEU A 44 2.90 -4.43 3.92
CA LEU A 44 3.34 -4.24 2.54
C LEU A 44 2.13 -4.06 1.62
N LEU A 45 2.07 -2.92 0.96
CA LEU A 45 0.97 -2.58 0.06
C LEU A 45 1.23 -3.09 -1.37
N PRO A 46 0.17 -3.28 -2.20
CA PRO A 46 0.35 -3.62 -3.61
C PRO A 46 1.24 -2.59 -4.32
N GLY A 47 2.20 -3.07 -5.07
CA GLY A 47 3.18 -2.24 -5.76
C GLY A 47 4.49 -2.06 -4.99
N THR A 48 4.56 -2.44 -3.70
CA THR A 48 5.80 -2.46 -2.93
C THR A 48 6.83 -3.36 -3.61
N ILE A 49 8.06 -2.85 -3.71
CA ILE A 49 9.21 -3.64 -4.17
C ILE A 49 9.90 -4.19 -2.93
N ILE A 50 10.02 -5.51 -2.85
CA ILE A 50 10.71 -6.18 -1.75
C ILE A 50 11.86 -7.03 -2.31
N GLN A 51 12.98 -7.03 -1.60
CA GLN A 51 14.13 -7.88 -1.86
C GLN A 51 14.62 -8.48 -0.55
N PHE A 52 14.76 -9.79 -0.53
CA PHE A 52 15.34 -10.51 0.59
C PHE A 52 16.84 -10.69 0.36
N TYR A 53 17.62 -10.45 1.40
CA TYR A 53 19.04 -10.76 1.40
C TYR A 53 19.30 -12.17 1.92
N GLU A 54 20.47 -12.72 1.61
CA GLU A 54 20.89 -14.03 2.11
C GLU A 54 21.03 -13.99 3.63
N GLN A 55 20.36 -14.90 4.30
CA GLN A 55 20.29 -14.95 5.76
C GLN A 55 21.23 -15.99 6.32
N LYS A 56 21.89 -15.66 7.43
CA LYS A 56 22.73 -16.58 8.20
C LYS A 56 21.97 -17.20 9.37
N GLU A 57 20.90 -16.54 9.85
CA GLU A 57 20.13 -16.95 11.03
C GLU A 57 18.72 -17.40 10.64
N LYS A 58 18.14 -18.26 11.46
CA LYS A 58 16.79 -18.75 11.27
C LYS A 58 15.79 -17.65 11.66
N VAL A 59 14.87 -17.34 10.76
CA VAL A 59 13.79 -16.38 11.02
C VAL A 59 12.44 -17.05 10.79
N CYS A 60 11.47 -16.72 11.64
CA CYS A 60 10.08 -17.15 11.51
C CYS A 60 9.16 -15.94 11.34
N LEU A 61 8.49 -15.87 10.18
CA LEU A 61 7.50 -14.84 9.87
C LEU A 61 6.11 -15.48 9.72
N GLY A 62 5.14 -15.03 10.52
CA GLY A 62 3.72 -15.29 10.27
C GLY A 62 3.17 -14.22 9.34
N PHE A 63 2.42 -14.59 8.29
CA PHE A 63 1.85 -13.59 7.40
C PHE A 63 0.50 -13.99 6.83
N VAL A 64 -0.28 -12.99 6.43
CA VAL A 64 -1.50 -13.14 5.65
C VAL A 64 -1.44 -12.19 4.46
N GLY A 65 -1.84 -12.69 3.28
CA GLY A 65 -1.85 -11.92 2.04
C GLY A 65 -3.26 -11.84 1.47
N PHE A 66 -3.65 -10.64 1.01
CA PHE A 66 -4.90 -10.41 0.32
C PHE A 66 -4.63 -9.98 -1.12
N SER A 67 -5.20 -10.72 -2.06
CA SER A 67 -5.08 -10.38 -3.47
C SER A 67 -5.73 -9.03 -3.79
N SER A 68 -5.34 -8.42 -4.91
CA SER A 68 -5.97 -7.19 -5.40
C SER A 68 -7.48 -7.34 -5.63
N HIS A 69 -7.99 -8.56 -5.85
CA HIS A 69 -9.40 -8.84 -5.97
C HIS A 69 -10.15 -8.64 -4.62
N CYS A 70 -9.59 -9.13 -3.52
CA CYS A 70 -10.14 -8.89 -2.18
C CYS A 70 -10.13 -7.40 -1.82
N LEU A 71 -9.11 -6.67 -2.27
CA LEU A 71 -8.98 -5.23 -2.03
C LEU A 71 -10.03 -4.39 -2.78
N ASN A 72 -10.59 -4.90 -3.89
CA ASN A 72 -11.56 -4.16 -4.70
C ASN A 72 -12.93 -3.95 -4.01
N GLY A 73 -13.27 -4.77 -3.02
CA GLY A 73 -14.52 -4.65 -2.24
C GLY A 73 -14.37 -3.92 -0.90
N VAL A 74 -13.13 -3.56 -0.56
CA VAL A 74 -12.82 -2.85 0.67
C VAL A 74 -12.59 -1.38 0.33
N ASN A 75 -13.25 -0.49 1.04
CA ASN A 75 -13.04 0.96 0.90
C ASN A 75 -11.68 1.33 1.55
N LEU A 76 -10.58 0.74 1.00
CA LEU A 76 -9.20 0.99 1.42
C LEU A 76 -8.88 2.48 1.52
N ILE A 77 -9.55 3.28 0.68
CA ILE A 77 -9.32 4.71 0.58
C ILE A 77 -9.88 5.44 1.79
N GLN A 78 -11.07 5.08 2.29
CA GLN A 78 -11.66 5.80 3.43
C GLN A 78 -11.11 5.36 4.79
N SER A 79 -10.77 4.08 4.95
CA SER A 79 -10.28 3.56 6.24
C SER A 79 -8.75 3.63 6.39
N THR A 80 -8.00 3.78 5.29
CA THR A 80 -6.54 3.67 5.29
C THR A 80 -5.85 4.92 4.77
N LEU A 81 -6.60 5.93 4.27
CA LEU A 81 -5.99 7.16 3.71
C LEU A 81 -5.17 7.92 4.75
N SER A 82 -5.65 7.98 5.99
CA SER A 82 -4.92 8.61 7.09
C SER A 82 -3.63 7.88 7.44
N SER A 83 -3.60 6.56 7.27
CA SER A 83 -2.45 5.72 7.61
C SER A 83 -1.63 5.30 6.39
N PHE A 84 -2.12 5.55 5.16
CA PHE A 84 -1.46 5.08 3.94
C PHE A 84 -0.06 5.69 3.74
N SER A 85 0.07 6.99 3.96
CA SER A 85 1.36 7.68 3.95
C SER A 85 2.27 7.13 5.04
N ASN A 86 1.73 6.91 6.24
CA ASN A 86 2.47 6.34 7.36
C ASN A 86 2.92 4.91 7.07
N ILE A 87 2.10 4.09 6.42
CA ILE A 87 2.46 2.72 6.01
C ILE A 87 3.57 2.74 4.95
N LEU A 88 3.48 3.63 3.96
CA LEU A 88 4.54 3.76 2.95
C LEU A 88 5.86 4.21 3.56
N GLU A 89 5.77 5.07 4.55
CA GLU A 89 6.93 5.64 5.24
C GLU A 89 7.54 4.67 6.26
N TYR A 90 6.68 3.98 7.01
CA TYR A 90 7.06 3.04 8.09
C TYR A 90 6.37 1.70 7.86
N PRO A 91 6.79 0.93 6.85
CA PRO A 91 6.18 -0.37 6.57
C PRO A 91 6.43 -1.41 7.68
N VAL A 92 7.37 -1.13 8.57
CA VAL A 92 7.72 -1.98 9.72
C VAL A 92 7.49 -1.18 11.00
N LEU A 93 6.71 -1.74 11.91
CA LEU A 93 6.39 -1.16 13.22
C LEU A 93 6.76 -2.13 14.33
N ALA A 94 7.59 -1.68 15.28
CA ALA A 94 7.72 -2.37 16.55
C ALA A 94 6.39 -2.28 17.31
N VAL A 95 5.78 -3.42 17.64
CA VAL A 95 4.51 -3.47 18.36
C VAL A 95 4.69 -4.02 19.77
N ASN A 96 3.80 -3.61 20.67
CA ASN A 96 3.77 -4.13 22.04
C ASN A 96 3.59 -5.67 22.01
N PRO A 97 4.25 -6.44 22.90
CA PRO A 97 4.13 -7.90 22.97
C PRO A 97 2.68 -8.41 23.03
N THR A 98 1.79 -7.71 23.72
CA THR A 98 0.36 -8.05 23.77
C THR A 98 -0.29 -7.91 22.39
N VAL A 99 0.02 -6.84 21.65
CA VAL A 99 -0.48 -6.61 20.29
C VAL A 99 0.10 -7.66 19.34
N ALA A 100 1.38 -7.99 19.46
CA ALA A 100 2.02 -9.05 18.69
C ALA A 100 1.32 -10.42 18.91
N SER A 101 0.97 -10.73 20.16
CA SER A 101 0.20 -11.96 20.48
C SER A 101 -1.16 -11.97 19.77
N TYR A 102 -1.89 -10.86 19.77
CA TYR A 102 -3.19 -10.78 19.08
C TYR A 102 -3.06 -11.06 17.58
N PHE A 103 -2.05 -10.50 16.93
CA PHE A 103 -1.82 -10.76 15.50
C PHE A 103 -1.39 -12.20 15.23
N LYS A 104 -0.58 -12.78 16.11
CA LYS A 104 -0.19 -14.20 16.02
C LYS A 104 -1.41 -15.10 16.09
N ASP A 105 -2.29 -14.89 17.06
CA ASP A 105 -3.51 -15.67 17.23
C ASP A 105 -4.48 -15.46 16.05
N TYR A 106 -4.58 -14.24 15.57
CA TYR A 106 -5.39 -13.89 14.41
C TYR A 106 -4.88 -14.59 13.15
N PHE A 107 -3.58 -14.58 12.88
CA PHE A 107 -3.01 -15.27 11.72
C PHE A 107 -3.19 -16.78 11.82
N ALA A 108 -3.03 -17.36 13.02
CA ALA A 108 -3.28 -18.77 13.27
C ALA A 108 -4.75 -19.14 13.03
N LEU A 109 -5.69 -18.33 13.53
CA LEU A 109 -7.12 -18.48 13.29
C LEU A 109 -7.44 -18.42 11.79
N TRP A 110 -6.93 -17.42 11.10
CA TRP A 110 -7.16 -17.25 9.66
C TRP A 110 -6.59 -18.41 8.84
N ALA A 111 -5.40 -18.89 9.17
CA ALA A 111 -4.83 -20.07 8.55
C ALA A 111 -5.73 -21.30 8.72
N ARG A 112 -6.28 -21.52 9.93
CA ARG A 112 -7.22 -22.63 10.21
C ARG A 112 -8.52 -22.51 9.43
N ILE A 113 -9.07 -21.31 9.30
CA ILE A 113 -10.30 -21.05 8.53
C ILE A 113 -10.07 -21.32 7.05
N THR A 114 -8.94 -20.85 6.49
CA THR A 114 -8.64 -21.02 5.05
C THR A 114 -8.30 -22.45 4.66
N THR A 115 -7.79 -23.25 5.59
CA THR A 115 -7.47 -24.68 5.36
C THR A 115 -8.57 -25.62 5.84
N GLY A 116 -9.62 -25.09 6.44
CA GLY A 116 -10.74 -25.86 6.97
C GLY A 116 -11.71 -26.36 5.88
N PRO A 117 -12.72 -27.15 6.29
CA PRO A 117 -13.69 -27.73 5.36
C PRO A 117 -14.62 -26.69 4.69
N TYR A 118 -14.70 -25.49 5.26
CA TYR A 118 -15.51 -24.37 4.75
C TYR A 118 -14.59 -23.14 4.53
N PRO A 119 -13.89 -23.09 3.38
CA PRO A 119 -13.03 -21.97 3.09
C PRO A 119 -13.83 -20.66 2.98
N PRO A 120 -13.25 -19.52 3.40
CA PRO A 120 -13.96 -18.25 3.43
C PRO A 120 -14.32 -17.80 2.01
N ASP A 121 -15.53 -17.30 1.85
CA ASP A 121 -15.93 -16.60 0.65
C ASP A 121 -15.30 -15.20 0.55
N THR A 122 -15.51 -14.53 -0.58
CA THR A 122 -14.98 -13.18 -0.82
C THR A 122 -15.46 -12.18 0.23
N LYS A 123 -16.73 -12.28 0.69
CA LYS A 123 -17.32 -11.38 1.68
C LYS A 123 -16.67 -11.55 3.05
N MET A 124 -16.43 -12.78 3.47
CA MET A 124 -15.73 -13.07 4.71
C MET A 124 -14.28 -12.58 4.67
N ALA A 125 -13.59 -12.81 3.54
CA ALA A 125 -12.23 -12.31 3.34
C ALA A 125 -12.16 -10.78 3.39
N GLN A 126 -13.13 -10.07 2.81
CA GLN A 126 -13.23 -8.61 2.87
C GLN A 126 -13.50 -8.11 4.29
N SER A 127 -14.39 -8.75 5.05
CA SER A 127 -14.67 -8.40 6.45
C SER A 127 -13.44 -8.58 7.33
N THR A 128 -12.71 -9.65 7.12
CA THR A 128 -11.44 -9.95 7.80
C THR A 128 -10.38 -8.90 7.50
N LEU A 129 -10.24 -8.53 6.23
CA LEU A 129 -9.32 -7.47 5.80
C LEU A 129 -9.69 -6.11 6.41
N ASN A 130 -10.98 -5.76 6.44
CA ASN A 130 -11.45 -4.51 7.08
C ASN A 130 -11.09 -4.46 8.57
N MET A 131 -11.23 -5.57 9.29
CA MET A 131 -10.86 -5.65 10.70
C MET A 131 -9.35 -5.44 10.89
N LEU A 132 -8.51 -6.07 10.06
CA LEU A 132 -7.05 -5.87 10.06
C LEU A 132 -6.69 -4.42 9.79
N LEU A 133 -7.25 -3.82 8.75
CA LEU A 133 -6.97 -2.44 8.38
C LEU A 133 -7.36 -1.46 9.48
N SER A 134 -8.50 -1.67 10.14
CA SER A 134 -8.91 -0.84 11.29
C SER A 134 -7.96 -0.97 12.48
N GLY A 135 -7.45 -2.17 12.75
CA GLY A 135 -6.43 -2.40 13.79
C GLY A 135 -5.11 -1.70 13.46
N ILE A 136 -4.68 -1.80 12.22
CA ILE A 136 -3.45 -1.16 11.71
C ILE A 136 -3.57 0.36 11.77
N ASP A 137 -4.70 0.92 11.31
CA ASP A 137 -4.95 2.36 11.40
C ASP A 137 -4.80 2.86 12.84
N ARG A 138 -5.36 2.16 13.81
CA ARG A 138 -5.17 2.50 15.22
C ARG A 138 -3.72 2.44 15.68
N MET A 139 -2.94 1.46 15.21
CA MET A 139 -1.50 1.37 15.54
C MET A 139 -0.74 2.59 15.00
N TYR A 140 -1.03 3.00 13.77
CA TYR A 140 -0.38 4.15 13.16
C TYR A 140 -0.85 5.48 13.78
N CYS A 141 -2.15 5.61 14.12
CA CYS A 141 -2.70 6.82 14.76
C CYS A 141 -2.23 7.00 16.21
N HIS A 142 -2.07 5.91 16.96
CA HIS A 142 -1.64 5.94 18.37
C HIS A 142 -0.13 5.74 18.55
N ARG A 143 0.62 5.74 17.45
CA ARG A 143 2.07 5.71 17.52
C ARG A 143 2.53 6.91 18.36
N PRO A 144 3.16 6.71 19.55
CA PRO A 144 3.89 7.81 20.18
C PRO A 144 4.81 8.36 19.09
N GLN A 145 4.93 9.67 19.00
CA GLN A 145 5.90 10.29 18.07
C GLN A 145 7.29 9.76 18.45
N MET A 146 7.55 8.50 18.08
CA MET A 146 8.89 7.95 18.21
C MET A 146 9.75 8.77 17.27
N GLN A 147 10.53 9.58 17.92
CA GLN A 147 11.74 10.25 17.44
C GLN A 147 11.74 10.36 15.91
N LYS A 148 11.65 11.55 15.42
CA LYS A 148 12.13 11.90 14.07
C LYS A 148 13.53 11.25 13.97
N GLY A 149 13.57 9.96 13.64
CA GLY A 149 14.79 9.35 13.17
C GLY A 149 15.25 10.24 12.02
N ASN A 150 16.52 10.44 11.86
CA ASN A 150 17.13 11.33 10.88
C ASN A 150 16.62 11.02 9.45
N LYS A 151 15.35 11.40 9.15
CA LYS A 151 14.89 11.40 7.78
C LYS A 151 15.69 12.42 7.02
N SER A 152 16.16 12.01 5.87
CA SER A 152 16.70 12.99 4.94
C SER A 152 15.56 13.93 4.52
N ARG A 153 15.85 15.19 4.30
CA ARG A 153 14.86 16.16 3.78
C ARG A 153 14.18 15.67 2.49
N LYS A 154 14.83 14.78 1.73
CA LYS A 154 14.28 14.15 0.52
C LYS A 154 13.15 13.17 0.84
N GLU A 155 13.30 12.37 1.88
CA GLU A 155 12.25 11.43 2.33
C GLU A 155 11.04 12.17 2.90
N GLU A 156 11.28 13.26 3.64
CA GLU A 156 10.19 14.14 4.12
C GLU A 156 9.39 14.69 2.94
N ILE A 157 10.05 15.26 1.92
CA ILE A 157 9.38 15.76 0.71
C ILE A 157 8.54 14.68 0.02
N CYS A 158 9.04 13.45 -0.05
CA CYS A 158 8.28 12.34 -0.65
C CYS A 158 7.03 11.99 0.17
N CYS A 159 7.13 11.97 1.50
CA CYS A 159 6.00 11.71 2.38
C CYS A 159 4.94 12.83 2.28
N GLU A 160 5.38 14.10 2.34
CA GLU A 160 4.52 15.26 2.18
C GLU A 160 3.82 15.26 0.81
N LEU A 161 4.54 14.88 -0.27
CA LEU A 161 3.95 14.72 -1.60
C LEU A 161 2.83 13.68 -1.59
N VAL A 162 3.07 12.48 -1.02
CA VAL A 162 2.06 11.40 -0.98
C VAL A 162 0.83 11.88 -0.22
N GLN A 163 1.00 12.55 0.91
CA GLN A 163 -0.09 13.13 1.69
C GLN A 163 -0.92 14.12 0.85
N LEU A 164 -0.24 15.09 0.22
CA LEU A 164 -0.89 16.07 -0.64
C LEU A 164 -1.62 15.44 -1.83
N VAL A 165 -1.05 14.37 -2.42
CA VAL A 165 -1.69 13.64 -3.51
C VAL A 165 -2.98 12.98 -3.01
N ILE A 166 -2.95 12.33 -1.86
CA ILE A 166 -4.12 11.69 -1.25
C ILE A 166 -5.24 12.71 -1.00
N GLU A 167 -4.91 13.90 -0.54
CA GLU A 167 -5.88 14.95 -0.26
C GLU A 167 -6.48 15.60 -1.51
N ASN A 168 -5.73 15.62 -2.63
CA ASN A 168 -6.07 16.44 -3.80
C ASN A 168 -6.27 15.66 -5.11
N TYR A 169 -5.97 14.36 -5.21
CA TYR A 169 -5.98 13.58 -6.47
C TYR A 169 -7.32 13.61 -7.22
N THR A 170 -8.43 13.80 -6.52
CA THR A 170 -9.75 13.89 -7.14
C THR A 170 -9.92 15.15 -7.96
N ARG A 171 -9.21 16.23 -7.62
CA ARG A 171 -9.35 17.55 -8.23
C ARG A 171 -8.13 17.95 -9.06
N GLU A 172 -6.93 17.52 -8.63
CA GLU A 172 -5.68 18.00 -9.21
C GLU A 172 -4.72 16.83 -9.51
N ARG A 173 -4.15 16.83 -10.72
CA ARG A 173 -3.21 15.79 -11.17
C ARG A 173 -1.93 16.36 -11.78
N ARG A 174 -1.77 17.68 -11.78
CA ARG A 174 -0.55 18.33 -12.31
C ARG A 174 0.54 18.32 -11.26
N ALA A 175 1.72 17.82 -11.61
CA ALA A 175 2.87 17.78 -10.71
C ALA A 175 3.29 19.17 -10.20
N GLN A 176 3.07 20.21 -11.01
CA GLN A 176 3.36 21.60 -10.63
C GLN A 176 2.55 22.03 -9.39
N PHE A 177 1.26 21.69 -9.31
CA PHE A 177 0.42 22.00 -8.16
C PHE A 177 1.04 21.49 -6.83
N TYR A 178 1.56 20.28 -6.86
CA TYR A 178 2.19 19.66 -5.68
C TYR A 178 3.53 20.29 -5.34
N ALA A 179 4.32 20.66 -6.36
CA ALA A 179 5.56 21.39 -6.16
C ALA A 179 5.31 22.76 -5.51
N ASP A 180 4.30 23.48 -5.99
CA ASP A 180 3.90 24.79 -5.45
C ASP A 180 3.42 24.66 -3.99
N LYS A 181 2.63 23.63 -3.66
CA LYS A 181 2.17 23.33 -2.30
C LYS A 181 3.31 23.00 -1.34
N LEU A 182 4.35 22.33 -1.83
CA LEU A 182 5.55 22.00 -1.06
C LEU A 182 6.56 23.16 -0.99
N GLY A 183 6.31 24.27 -1.68
CA GLY A 183 7.22 25.42 -1.72
C GLY A 183 8.56 25.14 -2.40
N ILE A 184 8.60 24.20 -3.36
CA ILE A 184 9.81 23.82 -4.09
C ILE A 184 9.58 23.82 -5.60
N SER A 185 10.66 23.87 -6.39
CA SER A 185 10.54 23.79 -7.85
C SER A 185 10.10 22.40 -8.30
N LEU A 186 9.38 22.31 -9.43
CA LEU A 186 9.00 21.03 -10.04
C LEU A 186 10.21 20.16 -10.35
N GLN A 187 11.32 20.77 -10.76
CA GLN A 187 12.57 20.05 -11.04
C GLN A 187 13.12 19.41 -9.76
N HIS A 188 13.15 20.17 -8.65
CA HIS A 188 13.60 19.66 -7.36
C HIS A 188 12.70 18.53 -6.87
N LEU A 189 11.37 18.69 -6.94
CA LEU A 189 10.41 17.65 -6.60
C LEU A 189 10.64 16.38 -7.44
N SER A 190 10.73 16.51 -8.77
CA SER A 190 10.88 15.38 -9.69
C SER A 190 12.20 14.62 -9.46
N THR A 191 13.28 15.36 -9.22
CA THR A 191 14.61 14.75 -8.93
C THR A 191 14.58 14.02 -7.59
N THR A 192 14.03 14.65 -6.55
CA THR A 192 13.92 14.10 -5.21
C THR A 192 13.09 12.82 -5.20
N VAL A 193 11.90 12.87 -5.79
CA VAL A 193 11.00 11.71 -5.86
C VAL A 193 11.66 10.56 -6.61
N ARG A 194 12.31 10.82 -7.74
CA ARG A 194 13.00 9.79 -8.51
C ARG A 194 14.16 9.17 -7.75
N GLN A 195 14.91 9.97 -6.99
CA GLN A 195 16.03 9.47 -6.17
C GLN A 195 15.57 8.57 -5.01
N VAL A 196 14.47 8.95 -4.33
CA VAL A 196 13.96 8.23 -3.16
C VAL A 196 13.13 7.01 -3.55
N THR A 197 12.27 7.13 -4.58
CA THR A 197 11.25 6.12 -4.89
C THR A 197 11.50 5.34 -6.19
N GLY A 198 12.46 5.77 -7.01
CA GLY A 198 12.67 5.23 -8.35
C GLY A 198 11.55 5.57 -9.36
N ARG A 199 10.52 6.31 -8.93
CA ARG A 199 9.34 6.67 -9.74
C ARG A 199 9.33 8.15 -10.08
N ASN A 200 8.51 8.55 -11.05
CA ASN A 200 8.24 9.95 -11.28
C ASN A 200 6.98 10.41 -10.49
N VAL A 201 6.84 11.73 -10.32
CA VAL A 201 5.72 12.33 -9.58
C VAL A 201 4.35 11.94 -10.18
N LEU A 202 4.24 11.92 -11.50
CA LEU A 202 3.00 11.58 -12.20
C LEU A 202 2.61 10.11 -11.99
N ASP A 203 3.58 9.21 -11.83
CA ASP A 203 3.30 7.79 -11.52
C ASP A 203 2.72 7.64 -10.10
N ILE A 204 3.19 8.42 -9.14
CA ILE A 204 2.63 8.43 -7.78
C ILE A 204 1.18 8.92 -7.81
N ILE A 205 0.93 10.04 -8.48
CA ILE A 205 -0.42 10.60 -8.62
C ILE A 205 -1.34 9.60 -9.34
N ALA A 206 -0.87 9.04 -10.46
CA ALA A 206 -1.64 8.07 -11.21
C ALA A 206 -1.94 6.80 -10.39
N HIS A 207 -1.02 6.35 -9.58
CA HIS A 207 -1.24 5.18 -8.72
C HIS A 207 -2.42 5.42 -7.78
N VAL A 208 -2.47 6.55 -7.08
CA VAL A 208 -3.57 6.88 -6.16
C VAL A 208 -4.89 6.98 -6.91
N VAL A 209 -4.93 7.67 -8.05
CA VAL A 209 -6.13 7.78 -8.90
C VAL A 209 -6.63 6.41 -9.35
N ILE A 210 -5.74 5.55 -9.86
CA ILE A 210 -6.10 4.22 -10.37
C ILE A 210 -6.61 3.31 -9.26
N VAL A 211 -6.07 3.39 -8.05
CA VAL A 211 -6.57 2.64 -6.90
C VAL A 211 -8.03 3.00 -6.60
N ASP A 212 -8.36 4.30 -6.55
CA ASP A 212 -9.74 4.75 -6.33
C ASP A 212 -10.68 4.37 -7.48
N VAL A 213 -10.24 4.54 -8.73
CA VAL A 213 -11.01 4.12 -9.91
C VAL A 213 -11.35 2.64 -9.84
N LYS A 214 -10.38 1.79 -9.53
CA LYS A 214 -10.59 0.33 -9.41
C LYS A 214 -11.61 0.00 -8.32
N ALA A 215 -11.51 0.65 -7.17
CA ALA A 215 -12.48 0.50 -6.09
C ALA A 215 -13.89 0.89 -6.56
N LYS A 216 -14.06 2.08 -7.16
CA LYS A 216 -15.36 2.55 -7.66
C LYS A 216 -15.95 1.62 -8.74
N LEU A 217 -15.12 1.14 -9.67
CA LEU A 217 -15.56 0.23 -10.74
C LEU A 217 -16.11 -1.10 -10.20
N LYS A 218 -15.54 -1.62 -9.10
CA LYS A 218 -15.89 -2.92 -8.55
C LYS A 218 -16.91 -2.86 -7.39
N SER A 219 -16.91 -1.77 -6.62
CA SER A 219 -17.72 -1.68 -5.39
C SER A 219 -18.98 -0.80 -5.54
N THR A 220 -19.17 -0.13 -6.68
CA THR A 220 -20.32 0.76 -6.88
C THR A 220 -21.04 0.49 -8.20
N ASN A 221 -22.33 0.90 -8.27
CA ASN A 221 -23.13 0.88 -9.51
C ASN A 221 -22.94 2.17 -10.34
N MET A 222 -21.98 3.03 -10.02
CA MET A 222 -21.72 4.24 -10.78
C MET A 222 -21.39 3.90 -12.23
N THR A 223 -21.94 4.66 -13.16
CA THR A 223 -21.57 4.57 -14.57
C THR A 223 -20.10 5.02 -14.77
N ILE A 224 -19.51 4.63 -15.89
CA ILE A 224 -18.15 5.07 -16.27
C ILE A 224 -18.07 6.60 -16.33
N GLN A 225 -19.15 7.24 -16.76
CA GLN A 225 -19.26 8.69 -16.84
C GLN A 225 -19.32 9.35 -15.46
N GLU A 226 -20.11 8.82 -14.54
CA GLU A 226 -20.18 9.30 -13.15
C GLU A 226 -18.85 9.15 -12.43
N ILE A 227 -18.14 8.02 -12.62
CA ILE A 227 -16.80 7.86 -12.06
C ILE A 227 -15.84 8.90 -12.63
N ALA A 228 -15.86 9.13 -13.95
CA ALA A 228 -15.02 10.14 -14.59
C ALA A 228 -15.26 11.53 -13.98
N TYR A 229 -16.52 11.92 -13.81
CA TYR A 229 -16.87 13.23 -13.24
C TYR A 229 -16.55 13.33 -11.74
N SER A 230 -16.77 12.25 -10.96
CA SER A 230 -16.41 12.23 -9.53
C SER A 230 -14.92 12.45 -9.28
N LEU A 231 -14.10 12.17 -10.29
CA LEU A 231 -12.65 12.36 -10.27
C LEU A 231 -12.19 13.56 -11.11
N ASN A 232 -13.12 14.46 -11.46
CA ASN A 232 -12.81 15.66 -12.23
C ASN A 232 -12.04 15.40 -13.53
N PHE A 233 -12.42 14.36 -14.28
CA PHE A 233 -11.93 14.19 -15.64
C PHE A 233 -12.77 15.01 -16.63
N PRO A 234 -12.14 15.60 -17.67
CA PRO A 234 -12.86 16.45 -18.64
C PRO A 234 -13.96 15.70 -19.39
N SER A 235 -13.80 14.40 -19.59
CA SER A 235 -14.78 13.55 -20.25
C SER A 235 -14.56 12.07 -19.93
N ALA A 236 -15.60 11.25 -20.10
CA ALA A 236 -15.49 9.80 -19.99
C ALA A 236 -14.49 9.19 -21.01
N SER A 237 -14.36 9.80 -22.19
CA SER A 237 -13.39 9.38 -23.20
C SER A 237 -11.94 9.61 -22.73
N PHE A 238 -11.66 10.79 -22.16
CA PHE A 238 -10.35 11.08 -21.60
C PHE A 238 -10.02 10.15 -20.41
N PHE A 239 -10.99 9.94 -19.54
CA PHE A 239 -10.88 8.99 -18.42
C PHE A 239 -10.59 7.57 -18.92
N GLY A 240 -11.32 7.09 -19.94
CA GLY A 240 -11.10 5.76 -20.51
C GLY A 240 -9.69 5.57 -21.07
N LYS A 241 -9.18 6.58 -21.80
CA LYS A 241 -7.79 6.58 -22.31
C LYS A 241 -6.77 6.59 -21.17
N TYR A 242 -7.00 7.42 -20.15
CA TYR A 242 -6.15 7.49 -18.97
C TYR A 242 -6.09 6.14 -18.24
N PHE A 243 -7.22 5.55 -17.96
CA PHE A 243 -7.29 4.25 -17.28
C PHE A 243 -6.62 3.15 -18.12
N LYS A 244 -6.93 3.08 -19.42
CA LYS A 244 -6.34 2.08 -20.33
C LYS A 244 -4.81 2.21 -20.41
N ARG A 245 -4.27 3.43 -20.40
CA ARG A 245 -2.82 3.67 -20.39
C ARG A 245 -2.13 3.06 -19.17
N HIS A 246 -2.77 3.12 -17.98
CA HIS A 246 -2.19 2.64 -16.74
C HIS A 246 -2.51 1.17 -16.43
N MET A 247 -3.62 0.65 -16.96
CA MET A 247 -4.10 -0.70 -16.65
C MET A 247 -4.00 -1.69 -17.80
N GLY A 248 -3.73 -1.22 -19.03
CA GLY A 248 -3.70 -2.05 -20.23
C GLY A 248 -5.08 -2.40 -20.81
N MET A 249 -6.17 -2.17 -20.06
CA MET A 249 -7.55 -2.47 -20.45
C MET A 249 -8.48 -1.28 -20.17
N SER A 250 -9.66 -1.25 -20.80
CA SER A 250 -10.65 -0.19 -20.57
C SER A 250 -11.32 -0.31 -19.19
N PRO A 251 -11.92 0.78 -18.67
CA PRO A 251 -12.70 0.72 -17.43
C PRO A 251 -13.85 -0.30 -17.47
N LEU A 252 -14.51 -0.44 -18.62
CA LEU A 252 -15.61 -1.38 -18.78
C LEU A 252 -15.14 -2.84 -18.78
N GLU A 253 -14.05 -3.14 -19.47
CA GLU A 253 -13.42 -4.47 -19.44
C GLU A 253 -12.99 -4.81 -18.01
N TYR A 254 -12.39 -3.85 -17.28
CA TYR A 254 -11.99 -4.05 -15.88
C TYR A 254 -13.20 -4.30 -14.97
N ARG A 255 -14.32 -3.61 -15.18
CA ARG A 255 -15.54 -3.82 -14.40
C ARG A 255 -16.08 -5.23 -14.56
N ASN A 256 -16.01 -5.78 -15.77
CA ASN A 256 -16.58 -7.07 -16.12
C ASN A 256 -15.62 -8.25 -15.88
N SER A 257 -14.33 -7.99 -15.60
CA SER A 257 -13.35 -9.01 -15.25
C SER A 257 -13.49 -9.45 -13.80
#